data_d1f6d7c49084c6259f7f626bdbd91056
#
_entry.id   d1f6d7c49084c6259f7f626bdbd91056
#
_cell.length_a   1.000
_cell.length_b   1.000
_cell.length_c   1.000
_cell.angle_alpha   90.00
_cell.angle_beta   90.00
_cell.angle_gamma   90.00
#
_symmetry.space_group_name_H-M   'P 1'
#
loop_
_entity.id
_entity.type
_entity.pdbx_description
1 polymer ?
#
loop_
_entity_poly.entity_id
_entity_poly.type
_entity_poly.pdbx_seq_one_letter_code
_entity_poly.pdbx_strand_id
1 'polypeptide(L)'
;VSEAVEELAVPKVRADDVAPNRRRGGDIRVVLSPKTVASTSGFMGTLTLAPGEFVAEHYHPYSEEFIFVVRGRLTARLGTQVTELVAGEGLMVPKEVPHRVWNDGDEEVHAVFHLSPLAPRPDLGHVDTEPLPNPGVGQAVPDVGGPA
;
A
#
# COMPACT_ATOMS: atom_id res chain seq x y z
N VAL A 1 34.01 10.21 -3.53
CA VAL A 1 32.55 10.33 -3.74
C VAL A 1 32.30 10.74 -5.18
N SER A 2 31.43 10.06 -5.88
CA SER A 2 31.13 10.36 -7.28
C SER A 2 30.32 11.66 -7.42
N GLU A 3 30.44 12.34 -8.55
CA GLU A 3 29.63 13.52 -8.84
C GLU A 3 28.13 13.23 -8.74
N ALA A 4 27.67 12.04 -9.16
CA ALA A 4 26.28 11.66 -9.08
C ALA A 4 25.75 11.68 -7.64
N VAL A 5 26.58 11.32 -6.65
CA VAL A 5 26.21 11.38 -5.23
C VAL A 5 26.23 12.81 -4.72
N GLU A 6 27.22 13.60 -5.13
CA GLU A 6 27.36 14.99 -4.68
C GLU A 6 26.24 15.89 -5.22
N GLU A 7 25.77 15.63 -6.43
CA GLU A 7 24.73 16.41 -7.09
C GLU A 7 23.31 15.86 -6.84
N LEU A 8 23.17 14.75 -6.08
CA LEU A 8 21.89 14.11 -5.84
C LEU A 8 20.96 15.03 -5.05
N ALA A 9 19.82 15.38 -5.65
CA ALA A 9 18.70 15.94 -4.91
C ALA A 9 18.08 14.83 -4.06
N VAL A 10 17.83 15.10 -2.78
CA VAL A 10 17.25 14.09 -1.89
C VAL A 10 15.84 13.72 -2.38
N PRO A 11 15.58 12.47 -2.74
CA PRO A 11 14.25 12.03 -3.20
C PRO A 11 13.29 11.91 -2.02
N LYS A 12 12.66 13.01 -1.67
CA LYS A 12 11.79 13.14 -0.50
C LYS A 12 10.41 13.61 -0.96
N VAL A 13 9.35 12.95 -0.44
CA VAL A 13 7.95 13.26 -0.75
C VAL A 13 7.15 13.32 0.55
N ARG A 14 6.25 14.30 0.65
CA ARG A 14 5.29 14.37 1.76
C ARG A 14 4.03 13.60 1.37
N ALA A 15 3.51 12.80 2.29
CA ALA A 15 2.27 12.07 2.06
C ALA A 15 1.10 13.02 1.73
N ASP A 16 1.06 14.19 2.36
CA ASP A 16 0.00 15.18 2.11
C ASP A 16 0.01 15.74 0.69
N ASP A 17 1.15 15.65 -0.01
CA ASP A 17 1.27 16.10 -1.40
C ASP A 17 0.89 15.01 -2.41
N VAL A 18 0.56 13.83 -1.94
CA VAL A 18 0.14 12.70 -2.77
C VAL A 18 -1.37 12.55 -2.69
N ALA A 19 -2.03 12.48 -3.84
CA ALA A 19 -3.47 12.28 -3.89
C ALA A 19 -3.83 10.89 -3.33
N PRO A 20 -4.88 10.79 -2.49
CA PRO A 20 -5.32 9.51 -1.98
C PRO A 20 -5.95 8.67 -3.07
N ASN A 21 -5.67 7.37 -3.07
CA ASN A 21 -6.39 6.40 -3.86
C ASN A 21 -7.42 5.71 -2.96
N ARG A 22 -8.70 5.94 -3.22
CA ARG A 22 -9.81 5.39 -2.44
C ARG A 22 -10.57 4.28 -3.16
N ARG A 23 -10.09 3.88 -4.31
CA ARG A 23 -10.79 2.91 -5.17
C ARG A 23 -11.08 1.61 -4.43
N ARG A 24 -10.12 1.08 -3.67
CA ARG A 24 -10.25 -0.16 -2.88
C ARG A 24 -10.74 0.05 -1.46
N GLY A 25 -10.96 1.29 -1.08
CA GLY A 25 -11.36 1.68 0.27
C GLY A 25 -10.22 2.31 1.06
N GLY A 26 -10.58 3.07 2.09
CA GLY A 26 -9.62 3.78 2.91
C GLY A 26 -8.91 4.92 2.19
N ASP A 27 -7.92 5.48 2.85
CA ASP A 27 -7.04 6.51 2.28
C ASP A 27 -5.67 5.86 2.06
N ILE A 28 -5.40 5.46 0.82
CA ILE A 28 -4.14 4.83 0.42
C ILE A 28 -3.33 5.85 -0.36
N ARG A 29 -2.09 6.11 0.08
CA ARG A 29 -1.19 7.03 -0.61
C ARG A 29 0.11 6.32 -0.91
N VAL A 30 0.44 6.22 -2.20
CA VAL A 30 1.73 5.69 -2.65
C VAL A 30 2.71 6.84 -2.65
N VAL A 31 3.57 6.88 -1.65
CA VAL A 31 4.43 8.04 -1.37
C VAL A 31 5.76 7.94 -2.11
N LEU A 32 6.44 6.81 -1.97
CA LEU A 32 7.73 6.57 -2.62
C LEU A 32 7.55 5.44 -3.64
N SER A 33 7.71 5.76 -4.92
CA SER A 33 7.39 4.85 -6.01
C SER A 33 8.26 5.16 -7.24
N PRO A 34 8.18 4.33 -8.28
CA PRO A 34 8.82 4.67 -9.55
C PRO A 34 8.40 6.04 -10.07
N LYS A 35 7.13 6.40 -9.91
CA LYS A 35 6.61 7.68 -10.39
C LYS A 35 7.12 8.89 -9.58
N THR A 36 7.24 8.75 -8.28
CA THR A 36 7.59 9.87 -7.41
C THR A 36 9.08 10.06 -7.23
N VAL A 37 9.85 8.97 -7.14
CA VAL A 37 11.27 9.00 -6.81
C VAL A 37 12.12 8.07 -7.70
N ALA A 38 11.54 7.55 -8.78
CA ALA A 38 12.22 6.64 -9.71
C ALA A 38 12.77 5.38 -9.02
N SER A 39 12.06 4.85 -8.03
CA SER A 39 12.45 3.59 -7.38
C SER A 39 12.42 2.44 -8.37
N THR A 40 13.29 1.45 -8.18
CA THR A 40 13.43 0.30 -9.08
C THR A 40 13.16 -1.04 -8.38
N SER A 41 13.11 -1.07 -7.06
CA SER A 41 12.96 -2.31 -6.29
C SER A 41 11.59 -2.49 -5.68
N GLY A 42 10.93 -1.41 -5.33
CA GLY A 42 9.64 -1.47 -4.65
C GLY A 42 9.00 -0.09 -4.51
N PHE A 43 7.87 -0.06 -3.84
CA PHE A 43 7.20 1.19 -3.49
C PHE A 43 6.63 1.09 -2.07
N MET A 44 6.47 2.25 -1.44
CA MET A 44 5.88 2.30 -0.11
C MET A 44 4.95 3.50 0.03
N GLY A 45 4.06 3.38 0.97
CA GLY A 45 3.10 4.44 1.23
C GLY A 45 2.42 4.30 2.57
N THR A 46 1.30 4.99 2.69
CA THR A 46 0.52 5.06 3.92
C THR A 46 -0.91 4.57 3.68
N LEU A 47 -1.48 3.98 4.71
CA LEU A 47 -2.88 3.57 4.76
C LEU A 47 -3.51 4.18 6.01
N THR A 48 -4.61 4.89 5.82
CA THR A 48 -5.41 5.41 6.93
C THR A 48 -6.83 4.89 6.77
N LEU A 49 -7.35 4.25 7.83
CA LEU A 49 -8.71 3.72 7.88
C LEU A 49 -9.47 4.38 9.03
N ALA A 50 -10.56 5.06 8.70
CA ALA A 50 -11.53 5.48 9.70
C ALA A 50 -12.30 4.25 10.22
N PRO A 51 -12.96 4.33 11.40
CA PRO A 51 -13.80 3.25 11.88
C PRO A 51 -14.80 2.77 10.83
N GLY A 52 -14.86 1.46 10.61
CA GLY A 52 -15.74 0.83 9.62
C GLY A 52 -15.18 0.76 8.22
N GLU A 53 -14.09 1.43 7.93
CA GLU A 53 -13.46 1.36 6.60
C GLU A 53 -12.66 0.07 6.42
N PHE A 54 -12.50 -0.34 5.18
CA PHE A 54 -11.75 -1.53 4.80
C PHE A 54 -11.03 -1.30 3.47
N VAL A 55 -10.04 -2.14 3.20
CA VAL A 55 -9.45 -2.28 1.86
C VAL A 55 -9.92 -3.62 1.30
N ALA A 56 -10.58 -3.59 0.15
CA ALA A 56 -11.17 -4.74 -0.50
C ALA A 56 -10.14 -5.83 -0.79
N GLU A 57 -10.57 -7.09 -0.72
CA GLU A 57 -9.68 -8.22 -0.93
C GLU A 57 -9.03 -8.18 -2.32
N HIS A 58 -7.73 -8.39 -2.33
CA HIS A 58 -6.91 -8.48 -3.53
C HIS A 58 -5.63 -9.24 -3.22
N TYR A 59 -4.87 -9.60 -4.26
CA TYR A 59 -3.54 -10.17 -4.08
C TYR A 59 -2.55 -9.52 -5.05
N HIS A 60 -1.26 -9.67 -4.72
CA HIS A 60 -0.15 -9.17 -5.54
C HIS A 60 0.61 -10.35 -6.13
N PRO A 61 0.53 -10.57 -7.47
CA PRO A 61 1.17 -11.76 -8.07
C PRO A 61 2.69 -11.73 -8.07
N TYR A 62 3.27 -10.53 -8.01
CA TYR A 62 4.72 -10.36 -8.16
C TYR A 62 5.43 -9.88 -6.90
N SER A 63 4.69 -9.38 -5.92
CA SER A 63 5.28 -8.66 -4.78
C SER A 63 4.87 -9.30 -3.46
N GLU A 64 5.80 -9.27 -2.50
CA GLU A 64 5.45 -9.40 -1.09
C GLU A 64 5.02 -8.03 -0.59
N GLU A 65 4.05 -8.00 0.32
CA GLU A 65 3.64 -6.75 0.96
C GLU A 65 3.99 -6.78 2.45
N PHE A 66 4.61 -5.71 2.91
CA PHE A 66 4.97 -5.51 4.32
C PHE A 66 4.09 -4.41 4.87
N ILE A 67 3.40 -4.66 5.98
CA ILE A 67 2.49 -3.72 6.62
C ILE A 67 2.92 -3.55 8.07
N PHE A 68 3.05 -2.29 8.50
CA PHE A 68 3.42 -1.95 9.87
C PHE A 68 2.44 -0.92 10.42
N VAL A 69 1.80 -1.25 11.55
CA VAL A 69 0.82 -0.37 12.17
C VAL A 69 1.51 0.65 13.06
N VAL A 70 1.25 1.93 12.80
CA VAL A 70 1.79 3.05 13.56
C VAL A 70 0.84 3.47 14.68
N ARG A 71 -0.48 3.44 14.40
CA ARG A 71 -1.51 3.89 15.34
C ARG A 71 -2.80 3.10 15.11
N GLY A 72 -3.49 2.80 16.19
CA GLY A 72 -4.76 2.10 16.14
C GLY A 72 -4.61 0.59 16.08
N ARG A 73 -5.69 -0.10 15.74
CA ARG A 73 -5.76 -1.56 15.65
C ARG A 73 -6.32 -1.95 14.29
N LEU A 74 -5.52 -2.67 13.53
CA LEU A 74 -5.87 -3.16 12.20
C LEU A 74 -6.22 -4.64 12.28
N THR A 75 -7.35 -5.04 11.69
CA THR A 75 -7.67 -6.45 11.49
C THR A 75 -7.31 -6.84 10.06
N ALA A 76 -6.65 -7.96 9.89
CA ALA A 76 -6.20 -8.46 8.60
C ALA A 76 -6.61 -9.91 8.41
N ARG A 77 -7.06 -10.25 7.20
CA ARG A 77 -7.29 -11.62 6.77
C ARG A 77 -6.36 -11.94 5.62
N LEU A 78 -5.52 -12.95 5.78
CA LEU A 78 -4.62 -13.48 4.76
C LEU A 78 -5.11 -14.89 4.41
N GLY A 79 -5.62 -15.07 3.19
CA GLY A 79 -6.31 -16.30 2.85
C GLY A 79 -7.51 -16.49 3.77
N THR A 80 -7.44 -17.52 4.62
CA THR A 80 -8.49 -17.82 5.64
C THR A 80 -8.09 -17.43 7.06
N GLN A 81 -6.86 -16.93 7.26
CA GLN A 81 -6.33 -16.60 8.59
C GLN A 81 -6.62 -15.16 8.93
N VAL A 82 -7.22 -14.92 10.09
CA VAL A 82 -7.51 -13.58 10.61
C VAL A 82 -6.58 -13.27 11.76
N THR A 83 -6.01 -12.08 11.77
CA THR A 83 -5.16 -11.60 12.85
C THR A 83 -5.43 -10.11 13.12
N GLU A 84 -5.05 -9.66 14.29
CA GLU A 84 -5.08 -8.24 14.65
C GLU A 84 -3.66 -7.74 14.81
N LEU A 85 -3.42 -6.49 14.39
CA LEU A 85 -2.17 -5.78 14.60
C LEU A 85 -2.45 -4.52 15.38
N VAL A 86 -1.71 -4.31 16.47
CA VAL A 86 -1.71 -3.04 17.20
C VAL A 86 -0.47 -2.24 16.84
N ALA A 87 -0.41 -0.99 17.29
CA ALA A 87 0.74 -0.11 17.02
C ALA A 87 2.05 -0.80 17.40
N GLY A 88 3.02 -0.76 16.50
CA GLY A 88 4.33 -1.39 16.67
C GLY A 88 4.40 -2.82 16.14
N GLU A 89 3.32 -3.37 15.61
CA GLU A 89 3.30 -4.70 15.03
C GLU A 89 3.26 -4.65 13.50
N GLY A 90 3.92 -5.61 12.86
CA GLY A 90 3.95 -5.73 11.42
C GLY A 90 3.68 -7.15 10.96
N LEU A 91 3.25 -7.27 9.71
CA LEU A 91 3.09 -8.57 9.05
C LEU A 91 3.59 -8.47 7.61
N MET A 92 3.84 -9.63 7.03
CA MET A 92 4.17 -9.76 5.61
C MET A 92 3.12 -10.62 4.94
N VAL A 93 2.59 -10.11 3.82
CA VAL A 93 1.68 -10.85 2.95
C VAL A 93 2.50 -11.52 1.86
N PRO A 94 2.54 -12.85 1.78
CA PRO A 94 3.24 -13.55 0.70
C PRO A 94 2.64 -13.23 -0.67
N LYS A 95 3.44 -13.40 -1.71
CA LYS A 95 2.95 -13.30 -3.10
C LYS A 95 1.74 -14.20 -3.31
N GLU A 96 0.78 -13.70 -4.10
CA GLU A 96 -0.40 -14.46 -4.52
C GLU A 96 -1.41 -14.76 -3.42
N VAL A 97 -1.18 -14.32 -2.18
CA VAL A 97 -2.11 -14.57 -1.08
C VAL A 97 -3.17 -13.46 -1.05
N PRO A 98 -4.45 -13.81 -1.27
CA PRO A 98 -5.54 -12.83 -1.13
C PRO A 98 -5.60 -12.32 0.30
N HIS A 99 -5.74 -11.01 0.44
CA HIS A 99 -5.76 -10.37 1.76
C HIS A 99 -6.74 -9.19 1.76
N ARG A 100 -7.30 -8.96 2.95
CA ARG A 100 -8.24 -7.89 3.22
C ARG A 100 -7.92 -7.32 4.59
N VAL A 101 -7.92 -6.01 4.70
CA VAL A 101 -7.70 -5.33 5.98
C VAL A 101 -8.89 -4.42 6.28
N TRP A 102 -9.20 -4.24 7.56
CA TRP A 102 -10.32 -3.39 7.98
C TRP A 102 -10.12 -2.86 9.38
N ASN A 103 -10.86 -1.80 9.67
CA ASN A 103 -10.90 -1.18 10.99
C ASN A 103 -12.27 -1.43 11.62
N ASP A 104 -12.34 -2.38 12.54
CA ASP A 104 -13.55 -2.70 13.31
C ASP A 104 -13.56 -2.05 14.69
N GLY A 105 -12.61 -1.17 14.96
CA GLY A 105 -12.54 -0.40 16.20
C GLY A 105 -13.23 0.96 16.09
N ASP A 106 -13.04 1.77 17.11
CA ASP A 106 -13.63 3.11 17.23
C ASP A 106 -12.62 4.24 17.04
N GLU A 107 -11.37 3.91 16.79
CA GLU A 107 -10.29 4.86 16.53
C GLU A 107 -9.73 4.67 15.12
N GLU A 108 -9.14 5.74 14.58
CA GLU A 108 -8.48 5.71 13.28
C GLU A 108 -7.25 4.80 13.32
N VAL A 109 -7.06 4.03 12.24
CA VAL A 109 -5.84 3.24 12.03
C VAL A 109 -4.94 3.98 11.06
N HIS A 110 -3.65 4.05 11.41
CA HIS A 110 -2.61 4.53 10.51
C HIS A 110 -1.52 3.48 10.40
N ALA A 111 -1.21 3.10 9.16
CA ALA A 111 -0.21 2.09 8.84
C ALA A 111 0.67 2.54 7.70
N VAL A 112 1.85 1.94 7.61
CA VAL A 112 2.73 2.09 6.44
C VAL A 112 2.84 0.74 5.76
N PHE A 113 3.00 0.76 4.43
CA PHE A 113 3.17 -0.46 3.65
C PHE A 113 4.30 -0.33 2.65
N HIS A 114 4.85 -1.47 2.28
CA HIS A 114 5.90 -1.58 1.27
C HIS A 114 5.68 -2.84 0.44
N LEU A 115 5.79 -2.73 -0.88
CA LEU A 115 5.70 -3.86 -1.81
C LEU A 115 6.98 -3.97 -2.61
N SER A 116 7.52 -5.17 -2.69
CA SER A 116 8.69 -5.51 -3.51
C SER A 116 8.74 -7.02 -3.80
N PRO A 117 9.35 -7.44 -4.91
CA PRO A 117 9.82 -6.63 -6.03
C PRO A 117 8.66 -5.98 -6.78
N LEU A 118 8.98 -5.05 -7.67
CA LEU A 118 7.98 -4.43 -8.53
C LEU A 118 7.45 -5.45 -9.54
N ALA A 119 6.16 -5.32 -9.92
CA ALA A 119 5.61 -6.04 -11.06
C ALA A 119 6.23 -5.53 -12.37
N PRO A 120 6.17 -6.32 -13.45
CA PRO A 120 6.68 -5.86 -14.75
C PRO A 120 6.00 -4.59 -15.27
N ARG A 121 4.73 -4.40 -14.95
CA ARG A 121 3.94 -3.20 -15.28
C ARG A 121 2.98 -2.90 -14.13
N PRO A 122 2.59 -1.64 -13.93
CA PRO A 122 1.66 -1.27 -12.86
C PRO A 122 0.32 -2.01 -12.89
N ASP A 123 -0.23 -2.23 -14.08
CA ASP A 123 -1.52 -2.90 -14.26
C ASP A 123 -1.49 -4.39 -13.88
N LEU A 124 -0.30 -4.99 -13.76
CA LEU A 124 -0.13 -6.37 -13.34
C LEU A 124 0.13 -6.50 -11.84
N GLY A 125 0.26 -5.40 -11.13
CA GLY A 125 0.73 -5.38 -9.75
C GLY A 125 -0.27 -5.88 -8.71
N HIS A 126 -1.55 -5.99 -9.09
CA HIS A 126 -2.58 -6.47 -8.17
C HIS A 126 -3.75 -7.09 -8.94
N VAL A 127 -4.48 -7.97 -8.28
CA VAL A 127 -5.70 -8.60 -8.80
C VAL A 127 -6.79 -8.48 -7.73
N ASP A 128 -7.89 -7.84 -8.08
CA ASP A 128 -9.03 -7.67 -7.17
C ASP A 128 -9.85 -8.96 -7.13
N THR A 129 -10.24 -9.40 -5.92
CA THR A 129 -10.97 -10.65 -5.67
C THR A 129 -12.31 -10.43 -4.98
N GLU A 130 -12.70 -9.18 -4.72
CA GLU A 130 -14.05 -8.81 -4.28
C GLU A 130 -14.47 -7.51 -4.95
N PRO A 131 -15.78 -7.17 -4.95
CA PRO A 131 -16.24 -5.91 -5.51
C PRO A 131 -15.57 -4.71 -4.82
N LEU A 132 -15.15 -3.74 -5.63
CA LEU A 132 -14.54 -2.52 -5.11
C LEU A 132 -15.60 -1.60 -4.48
N PRO A 133 -15.31 -0.97 -3.33
CA PRO A 133 -16.26 -0.05 -2.71
C PRO A 133 -16.47 1.24 -3.51
N ASN A 134 -15.45 1.67 -4.27
CA ASN A 134 -15.49 2.90 -5.06
C ASN A 134 -15.03 2.63 -6.50
N PRO A 135 -15.73 1.81 -7.29
CA PRO A 135 -15.25 1.41 -8.62
C PRO A 135 -15.19 2.56 -9.62
N GLY A 136 -15.96 3.63 -9.39
CA GLY A 136 -15.93 4.82 -10.25
C GLY A 136 -14.76 5.75 -9.99
N VAL A 137 -14.04 5.56 -8.88
CA VAL A 137 -12.85 6.35 -8.57
C VAL A 137 -11.68 5.82 -9.38
N GLY A 138 -11.00 6.70 -10.13
CA GLY A 138 -9.83 6.31 -10.89
C GLY A 138 -8.63 6.01 -9.99
N GLN A 139 -7.64 5.36 -10.57
CA GLN A 139 -6.36 5.13 -9.92
C GLN A 139 -5.61 6.47 -9.84
N ALA A 140 -5.44 7.02 -8.63
CA ALA A 140 -4.77 8.30 -8.45
C ALA A 140 -3.28 8.23 -8.76
N VAL A 141 -2.65 7.07 -8.47
CA VAL A 141 -1.25 6.78 -8.79
C VAL A 141 -1.22 5.51 -9.62
N PRO A 142 -0.92 5.58 -10.93
CA PRO A 142 -1.03 4.42 -11.82
C PRO A 142 0.14 3.45 -11.76
N ASP A 143 1.20 3.77 -11.05
CA ASP A 143 2.45 3.01 -11.03
C ASP A 143 2.55 2.01 -9.89
N VAL A 144 1.43 1.45 -9.45
CA VAL A 144 1.42 0.38 -8.48
C VAL A 144 1.98 -0.89 -9.12
N GLY A 145 3.15 -1.29 -8.64
CA GLY A 145 3.77 -2.53 -9.10
C GLY A 145 4.87 -2.38 -10.11
N GLY A 146 5.17 -1.19 -10.61
CA GLY A 146 6.33 -1.07 -11.48
C GLY A 146 6.38 0.16 -12.36
N PRO A 147 7.45 0.33 -13.13
CA PRO A 147 7.54 1.39 -14.12
C PRO A 147 6.51 1.17 -15.24
N ALA A 148 5.95 2.26 -15.70
CA ALA A 148 4.98 2.23 -16.80
C ALA A 148 5.67 1.92 -18.14
#